data_dffdeaef69bbb288b67496c0f0b26091
#
_entry.id   dffdeaef69bbb288b67496c0f0b26091
#
_cell.length_a   1.000
_cell.length_b   1.000
_cell.length_c   1.000
_cell.angle_alpha   90.00
_cell.angle_beta   90.00
_cell.angle_gamma   90.00
#
_symmetry.space_group_name_H-M   'P 1'
#
loop_
_entity.id
_entity.type
_entity.pdbx_description
1 polymer ?
#
loop_
_entity_poly.entity_id
_entity_poly.type
_entity_poly.pdbx_seq_one_letter_code
_entity_poly.pdbx_strand_id
1 'polypeptide(L)'
;MGASSESNAMARSSRLDGAGKKHFLGALVTSEYDSQDTALAVLSPDVYHVDESDVYHLLDGQQRLTSVSLLIAALDREISEDCSLEPNNKQELNVQIHELLFDDGAMDSEGRAAPRLFLKEQSGKYYYKEILKIHAGSGADGRYKSVKNMVAAFEFYRKSIRDWNDSTDSKERYLNYKKLLMTLKGRVQVVDIRCSRSMNEFQVFESLNGKGLNLTAVDRIKSIYLSAARRSNVDGATKWQSIYAKMACSDAQLLHFFKALFFYRSGKRISRIALP
;
A
#
# COMPACT_ATOMS: atom_id res chain seq x y z
N MET A 1 -5.15 12.52 -42.49
CA MET A 1 -4.88 11.63 -41.32
C MET A 1 -4.32 12.38 -40.09
N GLY A 2 -4.22 13.71 -40.09
CA GLY A 2 -3.67 14.52 -38.97
C GLY A 2 -4.68 14.95 -37.90
N ALA A 3 -5.95 15.13 -38.24
CA ALA A 3 -6.95 15.72 -37.33
C ALA A 3 -7.41 14.80 -36.17
N SER A 4 -7.25 13.46 -36.29
CA SER A 4 -7.66 12.52 -35.24
C SER A 4 -6.63 12.36 -34.15
N SER A 5 -5.35 12.63 -34.40
CA SER A 5 -4.30 12.55 -33.37
C SER A 5 -4.27 13.79 -32.47
N GLU A 6 -4.48 14.98 -33.06
CA GLU A 6 -4.54 16.24 -32.30
C GLU A 6 -5.78 16.34 -31.42
N SER A 7 -6.94 15.88 -31.90
CA SER A 7 -8.15 15.84 -31.07
C SER A 7 -8.05 14.85 -29.89
N ASN A 8 -7.34 13.74 -30.06
CA ASN A 8 -7.06 12.79 -28.98
C ASN A 8 -6.04 13.33 -27.96
N ALA A 9 -5.00 14.03 -28.43
CA ALA A 9 -4.02 14.69 -27.56
C ALA A 9 -4.67 15.82 -26.74
N MET A 10 -5.50 16.66 -27.39
CA MET A 10 -6.27 17.72 -26.73
C MET A 10 -7.29 17.15 -25.72
N ALA A 11 -8.00 16.08 -26.05
CA ALA A 11 -8.93 15.42 -25.15
C ALA A 11 -8.22 14.73 -23.96
N ARG A 12 -6.97 14.29 -24.14
CA ARG A 12 -6.14 13.73 -23.05
C ARG A 12 -5.57 14.84 -22.16
N SER A 13 -5.10 15.94 -22.74
CA SER A 13 -4.62 17.12 -21.99
C SER A 13 -5.75 17.74 -21.17
N SER A 14 -6.95 17.91 -21.71
CA SER A 14 -8.08 18.52 -21.01
C SER A 14 -8.59 17.71 -19.80
N ARG A 15 -8.33 16.40 -19.73
CA ARG A 15 -8.66 15.60 -18.55
C ARG A 15 -7.73 15.86 -17.36
N LEU A 16 -6.51 16.31 -17.60
CA LEU A 16 -5.56 16.73 -16.55
C LEU A 16 -5.62 18.24 -16.27
N ASP A 17 -6.13 19.03 -17.21
CA ASP A 17 -6.25 20.48 -17.10
C ASP A 17 -7.49 20.95 -16.33
N GLY A 18 -8.21 20.04 -15.67
CA GLY A 18 -9.27 20.39 -14.73
C GLY A 18 -8.70 21.30 -13.64
N ALA A 19 -8.53 22.59 -14.00
CA ALA A 19 -7.93 23.62 -13.17
C ALA A 19 -8.53 23.56 -11.76
N GLY A 20 -7.70 23.14 -10.80
CA GLY A 20 -8.05 23.17 -9.39
C GLY A 20 -8.79 21.96 -8.81
N LYS A 21 -9.17 20.93 -9.54
CA LYS A 21 -9.83 19.76 -8.96
C LYS A 21 -8.84 18.93 -8.15
N LYS A 22 -9.18 18.73 -6.88
CA LYS A 22 -8.48 17.83 -5.96
C LYS A 22 -9.04 16.42 -6.09
N HIS A 23 -8.15 15.42 -6.00
CA HIS A 23 -8.52 14.02 -6.04
C HIS A 23 -8.53 13.46 -4.63
N PHE A 24 -9.72 13.21 -4.11
CA PHE A 24 -9.89 12.63 -2.79
C PHE A 24 -9.80 11.10 -2.88
N LEU A 25 -8.80 10.51 -2.22
CA LEU A 25 -8.58 9.07 -2.17
C LEU A 25 -9.29 8.37 -1.01
N GLY A 26 -9.93 9.12 -0.11
CA GLY A 26 -10.58 8.57 1.07
C GLY A 26 -9.77 8.75 2.34
N ALA A 27 -10.17 8.03 3.41
CA ALA A 27 -9.49 8.11 4.70
C ALA A 27 -8.38 7.06 4.81
N LEU A 28 -7.28 7.42 5.44
CA LEU A 28 -6.31 6.51 6.01
C LEU A 28 -6.57 6.45 7.51
N VAL A 29 -6.56 5.27 8.07
CA VAL A 29 -6.69 5.07 9.52
C VAL A 29 -5.39 4.49 10.03
N THR A 30 -4.76 5.21 10.93
CA THR A 30 -3.47 4.84 11.49
C THR A 30 -3.55 4.73 13.01
N SER A 31 -2.71 3.92 13.61
CA SER A 31 -2.46 3.89 15.05
C SER A 31 -0.98 4.06 15.32
N GLU A 32 -0.65 4.57 16.50
CA GLU A 32 0.72 4.67 16.97
C GLU A 32 1.39 3.29 16.97
N TYR A 33 2.64 3.26 16.57
CA TYR A 33 3.45 2.06 16.59
C TYR A 33 3.74 1.61 18.04
N ASP A 34 3.79 0.30 18.24
CA ASP A 34 4.23 -0.32 19.48
C ASP A 34 5.43 -1.22 19.20
N SER A 35 6.59 -0.90 19.76
CA SER A 35 7.83 -1.69 19.62
C SER A 35 7.70 -3.14 20.08
N GLN A 36 6.72 -3.43 20.92
CA GLN A 36 6.39 -4.82 21.31
C GLN A 36 5.60 -5.58 20.23
N ASP A 37 5.14 -4.89 19.18
CA ASP A 37 4.48 -5.55 18.07
C ASP A 37 5.52 -6.18 17.12
N THR A 38 5.84 -7.45 17.37
CA THR A 38 6.75 -8.28 16.56
C THR A 38 6.42 -8.33 15.06
N ALA A 39 5.31 -7.73 14.63
CA ALA A 39 4.91 -7.65 13.23
C ALA A 39 5.82 -6.76 12.38
N LEU A 40 6.61 -5.85 12.98
CA LEU A 40 7.66 -5.09 12.28
C LEU A 40 9.01 -5.83 12.20
N ALA A 41 9.17 -6.92 12.92
CA ALA A 41 10.38 -7.74 12.85
C ALA A 41 10.69 -8.34 11.45
N VAL A 42 9.84 -8.12 10.46
CA VAL A 42 10.09 -8.52 9.05
C VAL A 42 10.92 -7.47 8.29
N LEU A 43 10.86 -6.22 8.73
CA LEU A 43 11.88 -5.20 8.44
C LEU A 43 12.44 -4.89 9.82
N SER A 44 13.46 -5.61 10.23
CA SER A 44 14.11 -5.38 11.50
C SER A 44 14.23 -3.87 11.75
N PRO A 45 13.70 -3.33 12.87
CA PRO A 45 14.07 -1.98 13.29
C PRO A 45 15.59 -1.81 13.37
N ASP A 46 16.31 -2.94 13.49
CA ASP A 46 17.77 -3.03 13.39
C ASP A 46 18.30 -2.67 12.00
N VAL A 47 17.47 -2.63 10.95
CA VAL A 47 17.89 -2.27 9.59
C VAL A 47 17.84 -0.76 9.38
N TYR A 48 16.82 -0.08 9.91
CA TYR A 48 16.68 1.38 9.78
C TYR A 48 16.58 2.02 11.16
N HIS A 49 17.39 3.04 11.40
CA HIS A 49 17.25 3.88 12.60
C HIS A 49 16.07 4.84 12.43
N VAL A 50 14.87 4.36 12.74
CA VAL A 50 13.63 5.15 12.70
C VAL A 50 13.23 5.52 14.11
N ASP A 51 12.86 6.78 14.36
CA ASP A 51 12.22 7.14 15.62
C ASP A 51 10.84 6.50 15.67
N GLU A 52 10.57 5.71 16.73
CA GLU A 52 9.29 5.00 16.90
C GLU A 52 8.09 5.95 16.90
N SER A 53 8.27 7.20 17.31
CA SER A 53 7.22 8.22 17.30
C SER A 53 6.75 8.60 15.89
N ASP A 54 7.56 8.32 14.85
CA ASP A 54 7.27 8.63 13.47
C ASP A 54 6.74 7.42 12.68
N VAL A 55 6.60 6.27 13.35
CA VAL A 55 6.09 5.04 12.75
C VAL A 55 4.63 4.82 13.14
N TYR A 56 3.81 4.52 12.16
CA TYR A 56 2.38 4.26 12.36
C TYR A 56 1.95 2.94 11.73
N HIS A 57 1.08 2.22 12.41
CA HIS A 57 0.36 1.10 11.81
C HIS A 57 -0.78 1.60 10.95
N LEU A 58 -0.82 1.17 9.71
CA LEU A 58 -1.93 1.46 8.80
C LEU A 58 -3.03 0.42 8.97
N LEU A 59 -4.14 0.81 9.62
CA LEU A 59 -5.29 -0.03 9.91
C LEU A 59 -6.25 -0.13 8.72
N ASP A 60 -6.51 1.02 8.07
CA ASP A 60 -7.29 1.09 6.83
C ASP A 60 -6.63 2.00 5.81
N GLY A 61 -6.90 1.72 4.53
CA GLY A 61 -6.33 2.44 3.40
C GLY A 61 -5.07 1.79 2.82
N GLN A 62 -4.70 0.59 3.26
CA GLN A 62 -3.52 -0.15 2.79
C GLN A 62 -3.46 -0.25 1.27
N GLN A 63 -4.56 -0.64 0.61
CA GLN A 63 -4.61 -0.77 -0.85
C GLN A 63 -4.43 0.58 -1.55
N ARG A 64 -5.00 1.65 -1.00
CA ARG A 64 -4.89 3.01 -1.54
C ARG A 64 -3.46 3.51 -1.48
N LEU A 65 -2.83 3.40 -0.31
CA LEU A 65 -1.45 3.85 -0.12
C LEU A 65 -0.47 3.03 -0.95
N THR A 66 -0.64 1.70 -0.99
CA THR A 66 0.16 0.81 -1.84
C THR A 66 0.01 1.19 -3.33
N SER A 67 -1.22 1.46 -3.81
CA SER A 67 -1.45 1.84 -5.20
C SER A 67 -0.78 3.17 -5.56
N VAL A 68 -0.84 4.17 -4.66
CA VAL A 68 -0.16 5.46 -4.87
C VAL A 68 1.35 5.26 -4.89
N SER A 69 1.90 4.48 -3.97
CA SER A 69 3.33 4.20 -3.92
C SER A 69 3.82 3.46 -5.16
N LEU A 70 3.04 2.49 -5.67
CA LEU A 70 3.35 1.80 -6.92
C LEU A 70 3.30 2.75 -8.14
N LEU A 71 2.34 3.69 -8.17
CA LEU A 71 2.25 4.69 -9.23
C LEU A 71 3.47 5.62 -9.22
N ILE A 72 3.90 6.07 -8.04
CA ILE A 72 5.09 6.92 -7.89
C ILE A 72 6.35 6.16 -8.32
N ALA A 73 6.50 4.90 -7.89
CA ALA A 73 7.63 4.05 -8.30
C ALA A 73 7.62 3.72 -9.80
N ALA A 74 6.42 3.57 -10.41
CA ALA A 74 6.30 3.41 -11.86
C ALA A 74 6.72 4.67 -12.61
N LEU A 75 6.37 5.85 -12.08
CA LEU A 75 6.81 7.13 -12.64
C LEU A 75 8.35 7.26 -12.57
N ASP A 76 8.96 6.91 -11.44
CA ASP A 76 10.41 6.87 -11.27
C ASP A 76 11.08 5.99 -12.32
N ARG A 77 10.54 4.79 -12.52
CA ARG A 77 11.07 3.83 -13.48
C ARG A 77 10.98 4.35 -14.92
N GLU A 78 9.83 4.91 -15.31
CA GLU A 78 9.65 5.46 -16.67
C GLU A 78 10.56 6.66 -16.94
N ILE A 79 10.76 7.55 -15.96
CA ILE A 79 11.72 8.67 -16.06
C ILE A 79 13.16 8.14 -16.17
N SER A 80 13.52 7.19 -15.36
CA SER A 80 14.89 6.63 -15.34
C SER A 80 15.23 5.93 -16.67
N GLU A 81 14.28 5.22 -17.25
CA GLU A 81 14.44 4.48 -18.52
C GLU A 81 14.26 5.36 -19.77
N ASP A 82 13.74 6.58 -19.65
CA ASP A 82 13.51 7.48 -20.78
C ASP A 82 14.83 8.08 -21.30
N CYS A 83 15.37 7.51 -22.37
CA CYS A 83 16.62 7.95 -23.00
C CYS A 83 16.51 9.33 -23.65
N SER A 84 15.31 9.86 -23.87
CA SER A 84 15.12 11.18 -24.50
C SER A 84 15.33 12.35 -23.54
N LEU A 85 15.23 12.10 -22.22
CA LEU A 85 15.40 13.15 -21.22
C LEU A 85 16.88 13.47 -20.96
N GLU A 86 17.16 14.74 -20.80
CA GLU A 86 18.47 15.19 -20.37
C GLU A 86 18.78 14.77 -18.92
N PRO A 87 20.06 14.48 -18.59
CA PRO A 87 20.45 14.03 -17.25
C PRO A 87 20.01 14.96 -16.13
N ASN A 88 20.11 16.26 -16.29
CA ASN A 88 19.70 17.25 -15.30
C ASN A 88 18.19 17.21 -15.02
N ASN A 89 17.39 17.04 -16.07
CA ASN A 89 15.92 16.93 -15.96
C ASN A 89 15.51 15.64 -15.24
N LYS A 90 16.20 14.53 -15.52
CA LYS A 90 16.00 13.28 -14.77
C LYS A 90 16.33 13.45 -13.30
N GLN A 91 17.47 14.05 -13.00
CA GLN A 91 17.91 14.25 -11.63
C GLN A 91 16.93 15.12 -10.84
N GLU A 92 16.44 16.22 -11.42
CA GLU A 92 15.44 17.07 -10.78
C GLU A 92 14.16 16.28 -10.39
N LEU A 93 13.66 15.46 -11.31
CA LEU A 93 12.46 14.66 -11.06
C LEU A 93 12.70 13.53 -10.05
N ASN A 94 13.84 12.84 -10.16
CA ASN A 94 14.18 11.72 -9.29
C ASN A 94 14.37 12.17 -7.83
N VAL A 95 14.97 13.34 -7.58
CA VAL A 95 15.07 13.88 -6.21
C VAL A 95 13.67 14.09 -5.61
N GLN A 96 12.74 14.66 -6.36
CA GLN A 96 11.38 14.88 -5.87
C GLN A 96 10.59 13.59 -5.67
N ILE A 97 10.85 12.56 -6.48
CA ILE A 97 10.24 11.23 -6.33
C ILE A 97 10.83 10.52 -5.12
N HIS A 98 12.15 10.64 -4.92
CA HIS A 98 12.83 10.08 -3.76
C HIS A 98 12.19 10.58 -2.45
N GLU A 99 11.95 11.87 -2.31
CA GLU A 99 11.26 12.45 -1.15
C GLU A 99 9.86 11.86 -0.87
N LEU A 100 9.18 11.35 -1.92
CA LEU A 100 7.86 10.73 -1.78
C LEU A 100 7.91 9.25 -1.39
N LEU A 101 8.98 8.54 -1.78
CA LEU A 101 9.13 7.10 -1.57
C LEU A 101 9.97 6.77 -0.34
N PHE A 102 10.91 7.65 0.02
CA PHE A 102 11.91 7.40 1.05
C PHE A 102 11.92 8.49 2.12
N ASP A 103 12.46 8.14 3.26
CA ASP A 103 12.71 9.03 4.39
C ASP A 103 14.21 9.09 4.68
N ASP A 104 14.82 10.21 4.30
CA ASP A 104 16.26 10.44 4.49
C ASP A 104 16.64 10.66 5.97
N GLY A 105 15.65 10.89 6.84
CA GLY A 105 15.85 10.94 8.30
C GLY A 105 16.07 9.57 8.93
N ALA A 106 15.73 8.50 8.22
CA ALA A 106 15.84 7.13 8.67
C ALA A 106 16.71 6.32 7.71
N MET A 107 17.88 5.92 8.14
CA MET A 107 18.86 5.20 7.30
C MET A 107 19.21 3.85 7.88
N ASP A 108 19.55 2.89 7.01
CA ASP A 108 20.15 1.62 7.41
C ASP A 108 21.66 1.75 7.66
N SER A 109 22.30 0.66 8.08
CA SER A 109 23.75 0.60 8.34
C SER A 109 24.63 0.87 7.10
N GLU A 110 24.06 0.83 5.90
CA GLU A 110 24.73 1.13 4.63
C GLU A 110 24.43 2.57 4.14
N GLY A 111 23.71 3.36 4.93
CA GLY A 111 23.34 4.74 4.59
C GLY A 111 22.23 4.85 3.55
N ARG A 112 21.42 3.81 3.37
CA ARG A 112 20.25 3.84 2.48
C ARG A 112 19.03 4.33 3.24
N ALA A 113 18.30 5.26 2.64
CA ALA A 113 17.08 5.82 3.20
C ALA A 113 15.97 4.76 3.36
N ALA A 114 15.21 4.87 4.43
CA ALA A 114 14.08 3.99 4.70
C ALA A 114 12.93 4.24 3.71
N PRO A 115 12.23 3.21 3.21
CA PRO A 115 11.01 3.44 2.45
C PRO A 115 9.91 3.97 3.37
N ARG A 116 9.14 4.95 2.91
CA ARG A 116 8.01 5.50 3.68
C ARG A 116 6.85 4.53 3.87
N LEU A 117 6.76 3.49 3.04
CA LEU A 117 5.73 2.45 3.14
C LEU A 117 6.38 1.09 3.39
N PHE A 118 6.08 0.52 4.55
CA PHE A 118 6.50 -0.83 4.90
C PHE A 118 5.41 -1.84 4.58
N LEU A 119 5.71 -2.77 3.67
CA LEU A 119 4.83 -3.88 3.31
C LEU A 119 5.35 -5.18 3.91
N LYS A 120 4.42 -6.04 4.34
CA LYS A 120 4.75 -7.32 5.00
C LYS A 120 4.89 -8.47 3.99
N GLU A 121 5.56 -9.53 4.42
CA GLU A 121 5.63 -10.84 3.76
C GLU A 121 6.15 -10.79 2.30
N GLN A 122 5.57 -11.62 1.43
CA GLN A 122 5.99 -11.73 0.03
C GLN A 122 5.77 -10.44 -0.77
N SER A 123 4.72 -9.68 -0.43
CA SER A 123 4.46 -8.38 -1.03
C SER A 123 5.58 -7.38 -0.71
N GLY A 124 6.05 -7.37 0.54
CA GLY A 124 7.19 -6.55 0.95
C GLY A 124 8.47 -6.95 0.22
N LYS A 125 8.80 -8.25 0.17
CA LYS A 125 9.98 -8.74 -0.56
C LYS A 125 9.98 -8.29 -2.02
N TYR A 126 8.84 -8.40 -2.70
CA TYR A 126 8.72 -7.95 -4.09
C TYR A 126 8.87 -6.43 -4.20
N TYR A 127 8.18 -5.68 -3.35
CA TYR A 127 8.18 -4.22 -3.35
C TYR A 127 9.59 -3.66 -3.15
N TYR A 128 10.33 -4.13 -2.14
CA TYR A 128 11.66 -3.61 -1.85
C TYR A 128 12.70 -4.02 -2.90
N LYS A 129 12.67 -5.28 -3.34
CA LYS A 129 13.67 -5.79 -4.27
C LYS A 129 13.42 -5.39 -5.71
N GLU A 130 12.21 -5.63 -6.21
CA GLU A 130 11.91 -5.52 -7.64
C GLU A 130 11.39 -4.14 -8.02
N ILE A 131 10.67 -3.48 -7.13
CA ILE A 131 10.09 -2.16 -7.39
C ILE A 131 11.03 -1.06 -6.94
N LEU A 132 11.36 -0.99 -5.65
CA LEU A 132 12.23 0.07 -5.11
C LEU A 132 13.73 -0.20 -5.34
N LYS A 133 14.13 -1.46 -5.60
CA LYS A 133 15.52 -1.88 -5.81
C LYS A 133 16.48 -1.55 -4.67
N ILE A 134 16.01 -1.59 -3.44
CA ILE A 134 16.79 -1.23 -2.23
C ILE A 134 17.42 -2.41 -1.51
N HIS A 135 16.98 -3.65 -1.75
CA HIS A 135 17.51 -4.84 -1.08
C HIS A 135 17.95 -5.93 -2.04
N ALA A 136 19.12 -6.50 -1.78
CA ALA A 136 19.66 -7.67 -2.47
C ALA A 136 19.30 -8.94 -1.66
N GLY A 137 18.05 -9.32 -1.55
CA GLY A 137 17.64 -10.54 -0.87
C GLY A 137 17.09 -11.63 -1.80
N SER A 138 16.63 -12.74 -1.25
CA SER A 138 15.87 -13.74 -2.03
C SER A 138 14.61 -13.09 -2.60
N GLY A 139 14.33 -13.34 -3.90
CA GLY A 139 13.15 -12.79 -4.57
C GLY A 139 11.85 -13.25 -3.92
N ALA A 140 10.78 -12.50 -4.14
CA ALA A 140 9.45 -12.89 -3.71
C ALA A 140 8.97 -14.11 -4.49
N ASP A 141 8.18 -14.95 -3.84
CA ASP A 141 7.51 -16.06 -4.51
C ASP A 141 6.33 -15.53 -5.35
N GLY A 142 6.51 -15.53 -6.67
CA GLY A 142 5.52 -15.05 -7.63
C GLY A 142 4.21 -15.87 -7.66
N ARG A 143 4.11 -16.98 -6.93
CA ARG A 143 2.87 -17.76 -6.81
C ARG A 143 1.83 -17.05 -5.95
N TYR A 144 2.25 -16.19 -5.03
CA TYR A 144 1.33 -15.47 -4.14
C TYR A 144 0.46 -14.48 -4.93
N LYS A 145 -0.84 -14.51 -4.66
CA LYS A 145 -1.83 -13.63 -5.32
C LYS A 145 -1.51 -12.14 -5.09
N SER A 146 -1.05 -11.78 -3.90
CA SER A 146 -0.67 -10.40 -3.58
C SER A 146 0.48 -9.91 -4.44
N VAL A 147 1.49 -10.75 -4.69
CA VAL A 147 2.61 -10.43 -5.58
C VAL A 147 2.13 -10.29 -7.02
N LYS A 148 1.31 -11.22 -7.52
CA LYS A 148 0.73 -11.14 -8.87
C LYS A 148 -0.06 -9.85 -9.09
N ASN A 149 -0.89 -9.47 -8.12
CA ASN A 149 -1.67 -8.23 -8.19
C ASN A 149 -0.76 -6.99 -8.20
N MET A 150 0.31 -7.01 -7.42
CA MET A 150 1.28 -5.92 -7.37
C MET A 150 2.05 -5.77 -8.69
N VAL A 151 2.51 -6.88 -9.27
CA VAL A 151 3.13 -6.91 -10.60
C VAL A 151 2.18 -6.31 -11.64
N ALA A 152 0.95 -6.81 -11.68
CA ALA A 152 -0.04 -6.35 -12.65
C ALA A 152 -0.34 -4.85 -12.50
N ALA A 153 -0.47 -4.35 -11.26
CA ALA A 153 -0.70 -2.94 -11.00
C ALA A 153 0.50 -2.08 -11.41
N PHE A 154 1.71 -2.50 -11.08
CA PHE A 154 2.92 -1.77 -11.43
C PHE A 154 3.10 -1.66 -12.95
N GLU A 155 2.96 -2.77 -13.68
CA GLU A 155 3.04 -2.77 -15.15
C GLU A 155 1.90 -1.98 -15.81
N PHE A 156 0.70 -2.05 -15.23
CA PHE A 156 -0.41 -1.21 -15.67
C PHE A 156 -0.09 0.29 -15.56
N TYR A 157 0.48 0.72 -14.43
CA TYR A 157 0.87 2.12 -14.23
C TYR A 157 1.99 2.52 -15.18
N ARG A 158 3.02 1.70 -15.35
CA ARG A 158 4.10 1.95 -16.30
C ARG A 158 3.56 2.15 -17.72
N LYS A 159 2.74 1.21 -18.18
CA LYS A 159 2.10 1.31 -19.49
C LYS A 159 1.26 2.57 -19.62
N SER A 160 0.44 2.86 -18.61
CA SER A 160 -0.43 4.05 -18.64
C SER A 160 0.36 5.35 -18.71
N ILE A 161 1.49 5.43 -18.02
CA ILE A 161 2.39 6.61 -18.06
C ILE A 161 3.01 6.73 -19.45
N ARG A 162 3.53 5.64 -20.04
CA ARG A 162 4.09 5.66 -21.41
C ARG A 162 3.06 6.06 -22.44
N ASP A 163 1.87 5.44 -22.41
CA ASP A 163 0.79 5.71 -23.37
C ASP A 163 0.27 7.17 -23.26
N TRP A 164 0.32 7.73 -22.04
CA TRP A 164 -0.07 9.12 -21.82
C TRP A 164 1.02 10.10 -22.22
N ASN A 165 2.29 9.76 -22.00
CA ASN A 165 3.45 10.59 -22.32
C ASN A 165 4.15 10.12 -23.61
N ASP A 166 3.38 10.00 -24.71
CA ASP A 166 3.83 9.46 -26.00
C ASP A 166 4.44 10.49 -26.95
N SER A 167 4.68 11.72 -26.48
CA SER A 167 5.30 12.79 -27.27
C SER A 167 6.72 12.41 -27.73
N THR A 168 7.08 12.82 -28.95
CA THR A 168 8.44 12.69 -29.48
C THR A 168 9.35 13.84 -29.04
N ASP A 169 8.79 14.95 -28.54
CA ASP A 169 9.53 16.10 -28.02
C ASP A 169 9.97 15.84 -26.56
N SER A 170 11.28 15.79 -26.36
CA SER A 170 11.92 15.61 -25.06
C SER A 170 11.48 16.64 -24.01
N LYS A 171 11.34 17.91 -24.41
CA LYS A 171 10.91 18.99 -23.52
C LYS A 171 9.45 18.80 -23.09
N GLU A 172 8.59 18.42 -24.02
CA GLU A 172 7.19 18.11 -23.70
C GLU A 172 7.08 16.89 -22.79
N ARG A 173 7.86 15.84 -23.05
CA ARG A 173 7.92 14.66 -22.17
C ARG A 173 8.32 15.02 -20.75
N TYR A 174 9.36 15.84 -20.58
CA TYR A 174 9.78 16.33 -19.27
C TYR A 174 8.66 17.10 -18.56
N LEU A 175 8.00 18.04 -19.27
CA LEU A 175 6.91 18.82 -18.69
C LEU A 175 5.71 17.96 -18.30
N ASN A 176 5.42 16.90 -19.04
CA ASN A 176 4.37 15.95 -18.71
C ASN A 176 4.71 15.17 -17.43
N TYR A 177 5.91 14.62 -17.31
CA TYR A 177 6.35 13.97 -16.05
C TYR A 177 6.27 14.92 -14.86
N LYS A 178 6.77 16.15 -15.02
CA LYS A 178 6.70 17.18 -13.99
C LYS A 178 5.27 17.52 -13.61
N LYS A 179 4.36 17.64 -14.57
CA LYS A 179 2.93 17.90 -14.35
C LYS A 179 2.27 16.74 -13.57
N LEU A 180 2.58 15.48 -13.92
CA LEU A 180 2.06 14.33 -13.20
C LEU A 180 2.57 14.32 -11.73
N LEU A 181 3.87 14.53 -11.52
CA LEU A 181 4.47 14.60 -10.19
C LEU A 181 3.87 15.72 -9.35
N MET A 182 3.71 16.92 -9.89
CA MET A 182 3.08 18.04 -9.20
C MET A 182 1.60 17.78 -8.90
N THR A 183 0.91 17.02 -9.74
CA THR A 183 -0.47 16.58 -9.47
C THR A 183 -0.52 15.60 -8.30
N LEU A 184 0.38 14.64 -8.25
CA LEU A 184 0.49 13.70 -7.12
C LEU A 184 0.81 14.43 -5.81
N LYS A 185 1.77 15.36 -5.83
CA LYS A 185 2.16 16.14 -4.63
C LYS A 185 1.08 17.12 -4.16
N GLY A 186 0.37 17.78 -5.06
CA GLY A 186 -0.45 18.94 -4.71
C GLY A 186 -1.96 18.73 -4.79
N ARG A 187 -2.44 17.71 -5.52
CA ARG A 187 -3.88 17.53 -5.78
C ARG A 187 -4.47 16.24 -5.23
N VAL A 188 -3.63 15.29 -4.88
CA VAL A 188 -4.08 14.07 -4.20
C VAL A 188 -4.29 14.37 -2.72
N GLN A 189 -5.47 14.06 -2.20
CA GLN A 189 -5.85 14.34 -0.82
C GLN A 189 -6.34 13.07 -0.13
N VAL A 190 -5.94 12.92 1.11
CA VAL A 190 -6.43 11.89 2.04
C VAL A 190 -6.87 12.55 3.34
N VAL A 191 -7.77 11.92 4.07
CA VAL A 191 -8.03 12.24 5.47
C VAL A 191 -7.20 11.27 6.31
N ASP A 192 -6.31 11.78 7.13
CA ASP A 192 -5.53 10.99 8.08
C ASP A 192 -6.26 10.96 9.43
N ILE A 193 -6.70 9.77 9.83
CA ILE A 193 -7.38 9.53 11.10
C ILE A 193 -6.41 8.77 11.99
N ARG A 194 -5.87 9.45 13.00
CA ARG A 194 -4.91 8.87 13.95
C ARG A 194 -5.62 8.38 15.20
N CYS A 195 -5.47 7.10 15.48
CA CYS A 195 -5.98 6.46 16.67
C CYS A 195 -4.89 6.40 17.73
N SER A 196 -5.19 6.84 18.96
CA SER A 196 -4.28 6.65 20.08
C SER A 196 -4.26 5.18 20.53
N ARG A 197 -3.18 4.77 21.22
CA ARG A 197 -3.04 3.40 21.79
C ARG A 197 -4.20 2.98 22.69
N SER A 198 -4.86 3.93 23.36
CA SER A 198 -6.00 3.67 24.24
C SER A 198 -7.31 3.38 23.51
N MET A 199 -7.40 3.72 22.24
CA MET A 199 -8.60 3.47 21.44
C MET A 199 -8.64 2.01 20.98
N ASN A 200 -9.83 1.43 21.00
CA ASN A 200 -10.03 0.13 20.38
C ASN A 200 -10.02 0.29 18.85
N GLU A 201 -8.88 0.00 18.23
CA GLU A 201 -8.65 0.08 16.78
C GLU A 201 -9.77 -0.58 15.97
N PHE A 202 -10.29 -1.69 16.50
CA PHE A 202 -11.39 -2.42 15.88
C PHE A 202 -12.70 -1.61 15.85
N GLN A 203 -13.06 -0.95 16.96
CA GLN A 203 -14.27 -0.11 17.02
C GLN A 203 -14.17 1.08 16.06
N VAL A 204 -13.01 1.69 15.96
CA VAL A 204 -12.78 2.79 15.00
C VAL A 204 -12.92 2.26 13.57
N PHE A 205 -12.27 1.14 13.27
CA PHE A 205 -12.37 0.50 11.95
C PHE A 205 -13.81 0.09 11.58
N GLU A 206 -14.57 -0.51 12.51
CA GLU A 206 -15.99 -0.84 12.29
C GLU A 206 -16.85 0.41 12.06
N SER A 207 -16.67 1.45 12.86
CA SER A 207 -17.45 2.68 12.75
C SER A 207 -17.23 3.40 11.43
N LEU A 208 -16.01 3.39 10.91
CA LEU A 208 -15.64 4.02 9.63
C LEU A 208 -16.10 3.18 8.43
N ASN A 209 -16.06 1.86 8.54
CA ASN A 209 -16.50 0.94 7.48
C ASN A 209 -18.00 0.68 7.47
N GLY A 210 -18.74 1.13 8.49
CA GLY A 210 -20.20 0.96 8.58
C GLY A 210 -21.00 1.57 7.42
N LYS A 211 -20.37 2.39 6.58
CA LYS A 211 -20.94 2.99 5.36
C LYS A 211 -20.29 2.50 4.05
N GLY A 212 -19.30 1.57 4.12
CA GLY A 212 -18.55 1.05 2.96
C GLY A 212 -18.81 -0.43 2.68
N LEU A 213 -17.83 -1.10 2.11
CA LEU A 213 -17.86 -2.56 1.89
C LEU A 213 -17.96 -3.25 3.26
N ASN A 214 -19.06 -3.98 3.47
CA ASN A 214 -19.27 -4.74 4.70
C ASN A 214 -18.12 -5.70 4.93
N LEU A 215 -17.48 -5.60 6.10
CA LEU A 215 -16.51 -6.59 6.56
C LEU A 215 -17.12 -7.98 6.47
N THR A 216 -16.35 -8.93 5.94
CA THR A 216 -16.77 -10.33 5.99
C THR A 216 -16.80 -10.80 7.45
N ALA A 217 -17.61 -11.82 7.74
CA ALA A 217 -17.60 -12.41 9.07
C ALA A 217 -16.21 -12.94 9.47
N VAL A 218 -15.40 -13.32 8.50
CA VAL A 218 -14.00 -13.76 8.70
C VAL A 218 -13.10 -12.62 9.12
N ASP A 219 -13.25 -11.44 8.49
CA ASP A 219 -12.48 -10.24 8.87
C ASP A 219 -12.77 -9.82 10.31
N ARG A 220 -14.04 -9.88 10.71
CA ARG A 220 -14.47 -9.59 12.08
C ARG A 220 -13.86 -10.60 13.09
N ILE A 221 -13.92 -11.90 12.78
CA ILE A 221 -13.32 -12.94 13.63
C ILE A 221 -11.82 -12.73 13.75
N LYS A 222 -11.13 -12.44 12.62
CA LYS A 222 -9.70 -12.16 12.59
C LYS A 222 -9.35 -10.98 13.51
N SER A 223 -10.09 -9.90 13.39
CA SER A 223 -9.85 -8.69 14.17
C SER A 223 -10.03 -8.90 15.68
N ILE A 224 -11.13 -9.59 16.08
CA ILE A 224 -11.36 -9.96 17.48
C ILE A 224 -10.23 -10.88 18.00
N TYR A 225 -9.84 -11.86 17.19
CA TYR A 225 -8.76 -12.77 17.54
C TYR A 225 -7.43 -12.04 17.74
N LEU A 226 -7.04 -11.16 16.82
CA LEU A 226 -5.80 -10.40 16.91
C LEU A 226 -5.81 -9.44 18.12
N SER A 227 -6.93 -8.77 18.39
CA SER A 227 -7.10 -7.94 19.58
C SER A 227 -6.98 -8.74 20.90
N ALA A 228 -7.53 -9.95 20.94
CA ALA A 228 -7.42 -10.82 22.12
C ALA A 228 -5.99 -11.35 22.30
N ALA A 229 -5.34 -11.75 21.21
CA ALA A 229 -3.96 -12.24 21.21
C ALA A 229 -2.99 -11.16 21.71
N ARG A 230 -3.17 -9.90 21.25
CA ARG A 230 -2.38 -8.75 21.68
C ARG A 230 -2.50 -8.53 23.19
N ARG A 231 -3.73 -8.54 23.74
CA ARG A 231 -3.96 -8.42 25.20
C ARG A 231 -3.34 -9.53 26.02
N SER A 232 -3.13 -10.70 25.43
CA SER A 232 -2.54 -11.88 26.08
C SER A 232 -1.05 -12.03 25.78
N ASN A 233 -0.42 -11.04 25.16
CA ASN A 233 0.99 -11.07 24.72
C ASN A 233 1.33 -12.33 23.88
N VAL A 234 0.43 -12.68 22.96
CA VAL A 234 0.57 -13.84 22.07
C VAL A 234 0.72 -13.34 20.65
N ASP A 235 1.68 -13.90 19.89
CA ASP A 235 1.79 -13.66 18.45
C ASP A 235 0.55 -14.22 17.72
N GLY A 236 -0.48 -13.40 17.67
CA GLY A 236 -1.74 -13.71 17.00
C GLY A 236 -1.62 -13.70 15.49
N ALA A 237 -0.73 -12.88 14.92
CA ALA A 237 -0.59 -12.72 13.50
C ALA A 237 -0.04 -13.98 12.84
N THR A 238 1.09 -14.51 13.35
CA THR A 238 1.69 -15.76 12.86
C THR A 238 0.75 -16.95 13.07
N LYS A 239 0.06 -17.00 14.21
CA LYS A 239 -0.93 -18.07 14.48
C LYS A 239 -2.11 -17.99 13.51
N TRP A 240 -2.62 -16.80 13.24
CA TRP A 240 -3.70 -16.62 12.26
C TRP A 240 -3.28 -17.06 10.86
N GLN A 241 -2.10 -16.65 10.42
CA GLN A 241 -1.53 -17.07 9.14
C GLN A 241 -1.36 -18.59 9.04
N SER A 242 -0.87 -19.22 10.11
CA SER A 242 -0.75 -20.68 10.18
C SER A 242 -2.10 -21.37 10.03
N ILE A 243 -3.16 -20.85 10.66
CA ILE A 243 -4.54 -21.36 10.52
C ILE A 243 -4.98 -21.22 9.06
N TYR A 244 -4.81 -20.03 8.48
CA TYR A 244 -5.22 -19.76 7.10
C TYR A 244 -4.47 -20.63 6.09
N ALA A 245 -3.16 -20.79 6.26
CA ALA A 245 -2.31 -21.61 5.39
C ALA A 245 -2.64 -23.11 5.50
N LYS A 246 -2.86 -23.61 6.72
CA LYS A 246 -3.20 -25.04 6.94
C LYS A 246 -4.57 -25.40 6.37
N MET A 247 -5.48 -24.46 6.36
CA MET A 247 -6.83 -24.71 5.85
C MET A 247 -6.91 -24.55 4.34
N ALA A 248 -5.91 -23.91 3.68
CA ALA A 248 -5.82 -23.65 2.22
C ALA A 248 -7.16 -23.22 1.61
N CYS A 249 -7.95 -22.37 2.34
CA CYS A 249 -9.38 -22.30 2.17
C CYS A 249 -9.87 -20.91 1.74
N SER A 250 -11.06 -20.91 1.18
CA SER A 250 -11.85 -19.69 1.00
C SER A 250 -12.38 -19.18 2.35
N ASP A 251 -12.75 -17.90 2.41
CA ASP A 251 -13.39 -17.30 3.60
C ASP A 251 -14.64 -18.08 4.04
N ALA A 252 -15.39 -18.67 3.10
CA ALA A 252 -16.55 -19.50 3.40
C ALA A 252 -16.16 -20.76 4.20
N GLN A 253 -15.09 -21.44 3.82
CA GLN A 253 -14.58 -22.62 4.52
C GLN A 253 -14.04 -22.27 5.92
N LEU A 254 -13.33 -21.15 6.02
CA LEU A 254 -12.83 -20.66 7.29
C LEU A 254 -13.97 -20.28 8.24
N LEU A 255 -15.02 -19.65 7.72
CA LEU A 255 -16.24 -19.35 8.48
C LEU A 255 -16.94 -20.63 8.97
N HIS A 256 -17.02 -21.66 8.13
CA HIS A 256 -17.55 -22.98 8.50
C HIS A 256 -16.76 -23.60 9.65
N PHE A 257 -15.42 -23.55 9.57
CA PHE A 257 -14.55 -24.03 10.63
C PHE A 257 -14.82 -23.31 11.95
N PHE A 258 -14.90 -21.99 11.97
CA PHE A 258 -15.16 -21.23 13.20
C PHE A 258 -16.56 -21.53 13.77
N LYS A 259 -17.56 -21.71 12.92
CA LYS A 259 -18.90 -22.16 13.38
C LYS A 259 -18.85 -23.53 14.02
N ALA A 260 -18.14 -24.50 13.44
CA ALA A 260 -17.95 -25.83 13.98
C ALA A 260 -17.19 -25.81 15.31
N LEU A 261 -16.10 -25.02 15.38
CA LEU A 261 -15.32 -24.85 16.60
C LEU A 261 -16.15 -24.23 17.74
N PHE A 262 -16.96 -23.22 17.44
CA PHE A 262 -17.85 -22.61 18.42
C PHE A 262 -18.91 -23.62 18.91
N PHE A 263 -19.52 -24.36 17.98
CA PHE A 263 -20.47 -25.41 18.34
C PHE A 263 -19.85 -26.48 19.25
N TYR A 264 -18.65 -26.93 18.91
CA TYR A 264 -17.90 -27.91 19.71
C TYR A 264 -17.64 -27.41 21.14
N ARG A 265 -17.29 -26.12 21.28
CA ARG A 265 -16.95 -25.53 22.59
C ARG A 265 -18.18 -25.13 23.40
N SER A 266 -19.24 -24.67 22.79
CA SER A 266 -20.41 -24.08 23.49
C SER A 266 -21.67 -24.96 23.47
N GLY A 267 -21.73 -26.00 22.64
CA GLY A 267 -22.91 -26.81 22.38
C GLY A 267 -24.03 -26.04 21.62
N LYS A 268 -23.81 -24.78 21.23
CA LYS A 268 -24.84 -23.92 20.62
C LYS A 268 -24.55 -23.75 19.12
N ARG A 269 -25.61 -23.89 18.30
CA ARG A 269 -25.53 -23.57 16.86
C ARG A 269 -25.63 -22.06 16.63
N ILE A 270 -24.73 -21.53 15.81
CA ILE A 270 -24.81 -20.16 15.33
C ILE A 270 -25.51 -20.19 13.97
N SER A 271 -26.76 -19.72 13.91
CA SER A 271 -27.51 -19.56 12.65
C SER A 271 -27.08 -18.30 11.88
N ARG A 272 -26.78 -17.22 12.61
CA ARG A 272 -26.18 -15.99 12.08
C ARG A 272 -25.08 -15.56 13.04
N ILE A 273 -23.92 -15.14 12.51
CA ILE A 273 -22.92 -14.44 13.32
C ILE A 273 -23.38 -12.99 13.40
N ALA A 274 -24.31 -12.71 14.31
CA ALA A 274 -24.46 -11.38 14.86
C ALA A 274 -23.36 -11.25 15.91
N LEU A 275 -22.23 -10.67 15.55
CA LEU A 275 -21.22 -10.24 16.51
C LEU A 275 -21.68 -8.87 17.03
N PRO A 276 -21.51 -8.63 18.36
CA PRO A 276 -21.90 -7.37 18.97
C PRO A 276 -21.23 -6.17 18.34
#